data_d31ae2c2d1c74633412d39efae49eaa4
#
_entry.id   d31ae2c2d1c74633412d39efae49eaa4
#
_cell.length_a   1.000
_cell.length_b   1.000
_cell.length_c   1.000
_cell.angle_alpha   90.00
_cell.angle_beta   90.00
_cell.angle_gamma   90.00
#
_symmetry.space_group_name_H-M   'P 1'
#
loop_
_entity.id
_entity.type
_entity.pdbx_description
1 polymer ?
#
loop_
_entity_poly.entity_id
_entity_poly.type
_entity_poly.pdbx_seq_one_letter_code
_entity_poly.pdbx_strand_id
1 'polypeptide(L)'
;MSEVVNKQLMVSVYKEFKYNLGERTLIDVLQEIKSDKYQSEVNSIRYALHKGDEKTADEIKSSLNGFTMSGTFGTSRTKANLYTYSQIIGLDFDHIPVTELYTLVKLINDCKYTFASFISPSGEGIKVFIKINSNATQHTTAYNQVATFYKNLSGYDFDAKCKDITRLCFVSYDPEIYINESAIIFEDQEEAIPLPKVQKVETTSFEATDTLLDKCLKFTEQKEQYTNGNRNNFIHLFASNANRFGIYEADTLDYCTTNFDLDEKEIKASVQSAYKNQSADFAKFADFANRKPVQQKTLSKAKNGPPLHKNTSLL
;
A
#
# COMPACT_ATOMS: atom_id res chain seq x y z
N MET A 1 -31.25 -23.53 6.47
CA MET A 1 -30.25 -22.47 6.72
C MET A 1 -29.01 -23.16 7.26
N SER A 2 -28.00 -23.41 6.48
CA SER A 2 -26.73 -23.99 6.94
C SER A 2 -26.01 -22.93 7.76
N GLU A 3 -25.76 -23.21 9.04
CA GLU A 3 -24.85 -22.45 9.87
C GLU A 3 -23.50 -22.39 9.12
N VAL A 4 -23.12 -21.22 8.65
CA VAL A 4 -21.75 -20.97 8.19
C VAL A 4 -20.90 -20.99 9.46
N VAL A 5 -20.36 -22.16 9.79
CA VAL A 5 -19.33 -22.29 10.81
C VAL A 5 -18.17 -21.41 10.33
N ASN A 6 -17.98 -20.30 10.99
CA ASN A 6 -16.87 -19.37 10.70
C ASN A 6 -15.57 -20.09 11.09
N LYS A 7 -15.04 -20.90 10.16
CA LYS A 7 -13.82 -21.67 10.36
C LYS A 7 -12.68 -20.68 10.56
N GLN A 8 -12.14 -20.62 11.77
CA GLN A 8 -11.00 -19.78 12.07
C GLN A 8 -9.83 -20.14 11.14
N LEU A 9 -9.30 -19.14 10.45
CA LEU A 9 -8.15 -19.30 9.55
C LEU A 9 -6.88 -19.42 10.41
N MET A 10 -6.42 -20.64 10.66
CA MET A 10 -5.28 -20.92 11.54
C MET A 10 -3.96 -20.98 10.76
N VAL A 11 -2.89 -20.44 11.33
CA VAL A 11 -1.53 -20.42 10.79
C VAL A 11 -0.53 -20.79 11.89
N SER A 12 0.62 -21.35 11.51
CA SER A 12 1.74 -21.54 12.44
C SER A 12 2.67 -20.35 12.37
N VAL A 13 3.08 -19.84 13.52
CA VAL A 13 4.03 -18.74 13.65
C VAL A 13 5.42 -19.27 14.00
N TYR A 14 6.45 -18.69 13.39
CA TYR A 14 7.84 -19.10 13.56
C TYR A 14 8.72 -17.91 13.92
N LYS A 15 9.67 -18.12 14.82
CA LYS A 15 10.81 -17.21 15.03
C LYS A 15 11.97 -17.66 14.16
N GLU A 16 12.62 -16.72 13.46
CA GLU A 16 13.81 -16.97 12.63
C GLU A 16 13.63 -18.13 11.63
N PHE A 17 12.40 -18.35 11.13
CA PHE A 17 12.00 -19.48 10.26
C PHE A 17 12.17 -20.89 10.84
N LYS A 18 12.75 -21.06 12.02
CA LYS A 18 13.14 -22.34 12.59
C LYS A 18 12.27 -22.77 13.76
N TYR A 19 12.00 -21.85 14.67
CA TYR A 19 11.39 -22.18 15.95
C TYR A 19 9.89 -21.95 15.87
N ASN A 20 9.11 -23.04 15.92
CA ASN A 20 7.65 -22.95 15.96
C ASN A 20 7.20 -22.32 17.28
N LEU A 21 6.50 -21.19 17.21
CA LEU A 21 5.93 -20.46 18.35
C LEU A 21 4.49 -20.87 18.65
N GLY A 22 3.92 -21.81 17.88
CA GLY A 22 2.55 -22.28 18.01
C GLY A 22 1.61 -21.77 16.93
N GLU A 23 0.34 -22.06 17.12
CA GLU A 23 -0.72 -21.73 16.18
C GLU A 23 -1.45 -20.45 16.60
N ARG A 24 -1.86 -19.67 15.62
CA ARG A 24 -2.62 -18.42 15.84
C ARG A 24 -3.63 -18.24 14.74
N THR A 25 -4.64 -17.41 14.98
CA THR A 25 -5.52 -17.00 13.87
C THR A 25 -4.77 -16.07 12.92
N LEU A 26 -5.05 -16.19 11.63
CA LEU A 26 -4.48 -15.29 10.63
C LEU A 26 -4.85 -13.82 10.94
N ILE A 27 -6.08 -13.59 11.40
CA ILE A 27 -6.55 -12.25 11.79
C ILE A 27 -5.68 -11.66 12.91
N ASP A 28 -5.34 -12.42 13.95
CA ASP A 28 -4.46 -11.92 15.02
C ASP A 28 -3.09 -11.52 14.49
N VAL A 29 -2.52 -12.33 13.59
CA VAL A 29 -1.23 -12.02 12.96
C VAL A 29 -1.33 -10.74 12.11
N LEU A 30 -2.41 -10.57 11.34
CA LEU A 30 -2.65 -9.37 10.55
C LEU A 30 -2.85 -8.12 11.43
N GLN A 31 -3.52 -8.27 12.58
CA GLN A 31 -3.65 -7.17 13.54
C GLN A 31 -2.31 -6.78 14.20
N GLU A 32 -1.42 -7.75 14.41
CA GLU A 32 -0.06 -7.44 14.85
C GLU A 32 0.75 -6.67 13.81
N ILE A 33 0.59 -6.98 12.51
CA ILE A 33 1.20 -6.24 11.40
C ILE A 33 0.67 -4.79 11.35
N LYS A 34 -0.61 -4.60 11.67
CA LYS A 34 -1.22 -3.27 11.77
C LYS A 34 -0.70 -2.46 12.95
N SER A 35 -0.38 -3.14 14.06
CA SER A 35 0.11 -2.49 15.27
C SER A 35 1.59 -2.09 15.14
N ASP A 36 2.09 -1.38 16.14
CA ASP A 36 3.49 -0.95 16.24
C ASP A 36 4.46 -2.07 16.66
N LYS A 37 3.97 -3.30 16.84
CA LYS A 37 4.74 -4.44 17.35
C LYS A 37 6.05 -4.70 16.59
N TYR A 38 6.05 -4.53 15.28
CA TYR A 38 7.21 -4.77 14.40
C TYR A 38 7.76 -3.48 13.77
N GLN A 39 7.28 -2.32 14.22
CA GLN A 39 7.60 -1.02 13.63
C GLN A 39 9.10 -0.74 13.64
N SER A 40 9.77 -0.99 14.74
CA SER A 40 11.20 -0.70 14.93
C SER A 40 12.06 -1.49 13.93
N GLU A 41 11.83 -2.80 13.86
CA GLU A 41 12.60 -3.71 13.01
C GLU A 41 12.33 -3.42 11.53
N VAL A 42 11.05 -3.24 11.14
CA VAL A 42 10.67 -2.97 9.76
C VAL A 42 11.19 -1.62 9.29
N ASN A 43 11.11 -0.59 10.12
CA ASN A 43 11.70 0.72 9.80
C ASN A 43 13.23 0.64 9.66
N SER A 44 13.90 -0.17 10.48
CA SER A 44 15.34 -0.41 10.36
C SER A 44 15.71 -1.11 9.05
N ILE A 45 14.91 -2.08 8.61
CA ILE A 45 15.08 -2.74 7.30
C ILE A 45 14.96 -1.71 6.17
N ARG A 46 13.89 -0.93 6.16
CA ARG A 46 13.62 0.08 5.13
C ARG A 46 14.72 1.15 5.11
N TYR A 47 15.18 1.57 6.28
CA TYR A 47 16.30 2.51 6.40
C TYR A 47 17.62 1.94 5.85
N ALA A 48 17.96 0.67 6.17
CA ALA A 48 19.16 0.02 5.66
C ALA A 48 19.12 -0.09 4.13
N LEU A 49 17.98 -0.53 3.56
CA LEU A 49 17.79 -0.59 2.09
C LEU A 49 17.95 0.79 1.45
N HIS A 50 17.36 1.81 2.04
CA HIS A 50 17.52 3.19 1.56
C HIS A 50 18.99 3.66 1.56
N LYS A 51 19.82 3.15 2.47
CA LYS A 51 21.27 3.42 2.51
C LYS A 51 22.09 2.53 1.57
N GLY A 52 21.45 1.60 0.84
CA GLY A 52 22.14 0.61 0.03
C GLY A 52 22.81 -0.51 0.85
N ASP A 53 22.48 -0.61 2.15
CA ASP A 53 23.01 -1.65 3.04
C ASP A 53 22.07 -2.88 3.06
N GLU A 54 22.07 -3.60 1.94
CA GLU A 54 21.27 -4.82 1.77
C GLU A 54 21.62 -5.88 2.82
N LYS A 55 22.90 -5.97 3.22
CA LYS A 55 23.35 -6.96 4.18
C LYS A 55 22.69 -6.76 5.55
N THR A 56 22.74 -5.55 6.07
CA THR A 56 22.08 -5.22 7.35
C THR A 56 20.56 -5.40 7.24
N ALA A 57 19.96 -5.02 6.12
CA ALA A 57 18.53 -5.23 5.88
C ALA A 57 18.15 -6.72 5.94
N ASP A 58 18.92 -7.59 5.28
CA ASP A 58 18.69 -9.04 5.27
C ASP A 58 18.91 -9.67 6.65
N GLU A 59 19.93 -9.23 7.39
CA GLU A 59 20.18 -9.69 8.77
C GLU A 59 18.99 -9.38 9.67
N ILE A 60 18.46 -8.14 9.65
CA ILE A 60 17.29 -7.74 10.43
C ILE A 60 16.05 -8.50 9.94
N LYS A 61 15.81 -8.57 8.63
CA LYS A 61 14.67 -9.29 8.04
C LYS A 61 14.68 -10.78 8.44
N SER A 62 15.84 -11.42 8.48
CA SER A 62 15.97 -12.83 8.88
C SER A 62 15.61 -13.08 10.35
N SER A 63 15.69 -12.06 11.22
CA SER A 63 15.30 -12.13 12.62
C SER A 63 13.81 -11.92 12.87
N LEU A 64 13.07 -11.40 11.87
CA LEU A 64 11.63 -11.22 11.97
C LEU A 64 10.91 -12.56 12.16
N ASN A 65 9.77 -12.51 12.83
CA ASN A 65 8.86 -13.63 12.83
C ASN A 65 8.33 -13.88 11.40
N GLY A 66 7.98 -15.14 11.13
CA GLY A 66 7.27 -15.53 9.93
C GLY A 66 6.06 -16.36 10.29
N PHE A 67 5.12 -16.47 9.37
CA PHE A 67 3.96 -17.35 9.54
C PHE A 67 3.66 -18.10 8.25
N THR A 68 3.07 -19.29 8.38
CA THR A 68 2.62 -20.07 7.23
C THR A 68 1.32 -19.47 6.71
N MET A 69 1.23 -19.24 5.40
CA MET A 69 0.05 -18.60 4.82
C MET A 69 -1.14 -19.55 4.72
N SER A 70 -0.87 -20.84 4.44
CA SER A 70 -1.90 -21.78 3.97
C SER A 70 -2.30 -22.85 4.97
N GLY A 71 -1.78 -22.83 6.20
CA GLY A 71 -2.15 -23.81 7.20
C GLY A 71 -1.24 -23.88 8.41
N THR A 72 -1.52 -24.82 9.30
CA THR A 72 -0.69 -25.13 10.48
C THR A 72 0.09 -26.40 10.28
N PHE A 73 1.25 -26.49 10.95
CA PHE A 73 2.17 -27.62 10.82
C PHE A 73 2.55 -28.17 12.18
N GLY A 74 2.69 -29.48 12.26
CA GLY A 74 3.11 -30.18 13.47
C GLY A 74 4.59 -29.96 13.80
N THR A 75 5.34 -31.07 13.97
CA THR A 75 6.74 -31.05 14.44
C THR A 75 7.72 -30.40 13.46
N SER A 76 7.43 -30.42 12.17
CA SER A 76 8.23 -29.77 11.14
C SER A 76 7.36 -29.22 10.01
N ARG A 77 7.84 -28.16 9.38
CA ARG A 77 7.13 -27.48 8.30
C ARG A 77 7.35 -28.18 6.96
N THR A 78 6.71 -29.34 6.81
CA THR A 78 6.71 -30.15 5.59
C THR A 78 5.28 -30.48 5.17
N LYS A 79 5.05 -30.78 3.89
CA LYS A 79 3.72 -31.15 3.39
C LYS A 79 3.10 -32.33 4.15
N ALA A 80 3.93 -33.30 4.57
CA ALA A 80 3.48 -34.46 5.33
C ALA A 80 2.99 -34.11 6.75
N ASN A 81 3.44 -33.01 7.30
CA ASN A 81 3.09 -32.54 8.64
C ASN A 81 2.08 -31.38 8.63
N LEU A 82 1.40 -31.15 7.51
CA LEU A 82 0.26 -30.23 7.46
C LEU A 82 -0.86 -30.75 8.39
N TYR A 83 -1.13 -29.99 9.43
CA TYR A 83 -2.14 -30.36 10.43
C TYR A 83 -3.52 -29.77 10.08
N THR A 84 -3.58 -28.47 9.81
CA THR A 84 -4.80 -27.80 9.38
C THR A 84 -4.53 -27.02 8.09
N TYR A 85 -5.40 -27.16 7.11
CA TYR A 85 -5.34 -26.37 5.89
C TYR A 85 -6.26 -25.15 5.99
N SER A 86 -5.72 -23.94 5.87
CA SER A 86 -6.46 -22.69 6.09
C SER A 86 -7.26 -22.25 4.87
N GLN A 87 -7.09 -22.88 3.72
CA GLN A 87 -7.77 -22.47 2.47
C GLN A 87 -7.45 -21.01 2.08
N ILE A 88 -6.19 -20.62 2.27
CA ILE A 88 -5.66 -19.32 1.86
C ILE A 88 -4.55 -19.50 0.84
N ILE A 89 -4.59 -18.72 -0.22
CA ILE A 89 -3.48 -18.49 -1.13
C ILE A 89 -2.83 -17.15 -0.76
N GLY A 90 -1.51 -17.17 -0.61
CA GLY A 90 -0.71 -15.96 -0.47
C GLY A 90 0.05 -15.68 -1.76
N LEU A 91 -0.06 -14.46 -2.27
CA LEU A 91 0.76 -13.94 -3.36
C LEU A 91 1.78 -12.93 -2.83
N ASP A 92 2.91 -12.84 -3.47
CA ASP A 92 4.02 -11.97 -3.10
C ASP A 92 4.49 -11.19 -4.34
N PHE A 93 4.11 -9.93 -4.41
CA PHE A 93 4.57 -9.00 -5.42
C PHE A 93 5.81 -8.29 -4.88
N ASP A 94 6.96 -8.55 -5.48
CA ASP A 94 8.24 -7.97 -5.08
C ASP A 94 8.75 -6.99 -6.14
N HIS A 95 9.65 -6.09 -5.73
CA HIS A 95 10.33 -5.11 -6.61
C HIS A 95 9.37 -4.21 -7.40
N ILE A 96 8.31 -3.77 -6.75
CA ILE A 96 7.36 -2.82 -7.33
C ILE A 96 7.95 -1.41 -7.21
N PRO A 97 8.03 -0.66 -8.32
CA PRO A 97 8.44 0.73 -8.24
C PRO A 97 7.58 1.50 -7.25
N VAL A 98 8.20 2.31 -6.39
CA VAL A 98 7.49 3.08 -5.34
C VAL A 98 6.38 3.94 -5.95
N THR A 99 6.61 4.49 -7.14
CA THR A 99 5.63 5.29 -7.89
C THR A 99 4.38 4.52 -8.31
N GLU A 100 4.48 3.19 -8.42
CA GLU A 100 3.39 2.32 -8.86
C GLU A 100 2.75 1.54 -7.70
N LEU A 101 3.46 1.43 -6.58
CA LEU A 101 3.07 0.63 -5.43
C LEU A 101 1.69 1.01 -4.90
N TYR A 102 1.42 2.31 -4.74
CA TYR A 102 0.13 2.80 -4.25
C TYR A 102 -1.03 2.46 -5.21
N THR A 103 -0.81 2.64 -6.51
CA THR A 103 -1.82 2.30 -7.54
C THR A 103 -2.11 0.81 -7.53
N LEU A 104 -1.06 -0.02 -7.39
CA LEU A 104 -1.19 -1.47 -7.31
C LEU A 104 -1.92 -1.90 -6.04
N VAL A 105 -1.58 -1.34 -4.87
CA VAL A 105 -2.28 -1.59 -3.59
C VAL A 105 -3.77 -1.31 -3.74
N LYS A 106 -4.12 -0.16 -4.30
CA LYS A 106 -5.51 0.21 -4.50
C LYS A 106 -6.23 -0.77 -5.44
N LEU A 107 -5.63 -1.10 -6.57
CA LEU A 107 -6.20 -2.06 -7.53
C LEU A 107 -6.45 -3.43 -6.88
N ILE A 108 -5.50 -3.91 -6.09
CA ILE A 108 -5.60 -5.18 -5.37
C ILE A 108 -6.69 -5.12 -4.30
N ASN A 109 -6.76 -4.02 -3.53
CA ASN A 109 -7.75 -3.86 -2.46
C ASN A 109 -9.19 -3.69 -2.99
N ASP A 110 -9.35 -3.11 -4.17
CA ASP A 110 -10.66 -3.00 -4.85
C ASP A 110 -11.14 -4.36 -5.42
N CYS A 111 -10.28 -5.38 -5.46
CA CYS A 111 -10.64 -6.70 -5.93
C CYS A 111 -11.48 -7.44 -4.89
N LYS A 112 -12.69 -7.90 -5.29
CA LYS A 112 -13.64 -8.59 -4.41
C LYS A 112 -13.12 -9.88 -3.77
N TYR A 113 -12.06 -10.47 -4.30
CA TYR A 113 -11.43 -11.69 -3.80
C TYR A 113 -10.31 -11.43 -2.80
N THR A 114 -9.83 -10.20 -2.69
CA THR A 114 -8.75 -9.85 -1.75
C THR A 114 -9.28 -9.87 -0.33
N PHE A 115 -8.82 -10.86 0.45
CA PHE A 115 -9.13 -10.98 1.87
C PHE A 115 -8.27 -10.03 2.70
N ALA A 116 -6.96 -9.97 2.42
CA ALA A 116 -6.05 -9.02 3.07
C ALA A 116 -4.88 -8.69 2.16
N SER A 117 -4.31 -7.52 2.35
CA SER A 117 -3.03 -7.14 1.74
C SER A 117 -2.26 -6.19 2.64
N PHE A 118 -0.92 -6.27 2.60
CA PHE A 118 -0.05 -5.37 3.33
C PHE A 118 1.29 -5.18 2.61
N ILE A 119 1.95 -4.06 2.92
CA ILE A 119 3.27 -3.74 2.40
C ILE A 119 4.33 -4.64 3.04
N SER A 120 5.21 -5.21 2.21
CA SER A 120 6.31 -6.07 2.64
C SER A 120 7.28 -5.36 3.61
N PRO A 121 8.11 -6.10 4.36
CA PRO A 121 9.10 -5.49 5.24
C PRO A 121 10.08 -4.56 4.53
N SER A 122 10.42 -4.84 3.26
CA SER A 122 11.30 -3.96 2.46
C SER A 122 10.64 -2.64 2.06
N GLY A 123 9.30 -2.58 2.05
CA GLY A 123 8.57 -1.43 1.53
C GLY A 123 8.38 -1.42 0.00
N GLU A 124 8.94 -2.40 -0.71
CA GLU A 124 8.97 -2.47 -2.18
C GLU A 124 8.08 -3.58 -2.76
N GLY A 125 7.14 -4.07 -1.98
CA GLY A 125 6.26 -5.15 -2.40
C GLY A 125 4.98 -5.24 -1.60
N ILE A 126 4.06 -6.09 -2.08
CA ILE A 126 2.75 -6.31 -1.47
C ILE A 126 2.54 -7.79 -1.24
N LYS A 127 2.12 -8.16 -0.03
CA LYS A 127 1.65 -9.50 0.30
C LYS A 127 0.12 -9.51 0.21
N VAL A 128 -0.44 -10.45 -0.52
CA VAL A 128 -1.88 -10.53 -0.78
C VAL A 128 -2.42 -11.90 -0.38
N PHE A 129 -3.55 -11.94 0.31
CA PHE A 129 -4.17 -13.15 0.80
C PHE A 129 -5.56 -13.32 0.23
N ILE A 130 -5.86 -14.50 -0.30
CA ILE A 130 -7.09 -14.82 -1.00
C ILE A 130 -7.71 -16.09 -0.40
N LYS A 131 -8.99 -16.04 -0.06
CA LYS A 131 -9.75 -17.22 0.37
C LYS A 131 -10.09 -18.09 -0.82
N ILE A 132 -9.90 -19.42 -0.67
CA ILE A 132 -10.26 -20.42 -1.67
C ILE A 132 -11.12 -21.52 -1.05
N ASN A 133 -11.77 -22.34 -1.89
CA ASN A 133 -12.57 -23.49 -1.45
C ASN A 133 -11.89 -24.84 -1.68
N SER A 134 -10.71 -24.85 -2.31
CA SER A 134 -9.95 -26.07 -2.63
C SER A 134 -9.45 -26.79 -1.38
N ASN A 135 -9.21 -28.09 -1.49
CA ASN A 135 -8.51 -28.86 -0.46
C ASN A 135 -6.99 -28.79 -0.62
N ALA A 136 -6.25 -29.30 0.36
CA ALA A 136 -4.78 -29.23 0.38
C ALA A 136 -4.09 -29.92 -0.81
N THR A 137 -4.69 -30.98 -1.38
CA THR A 137 -4.13 -31.68 -2.54
C THR A 137 -4.27 -30.86 -3.82
N GLN A 138 -5.24 -29.95 -3.87
CA GLN A 138 -5.50 -29.04 -4.99
C GLN A 138 -4.80 -27.69 -4.82
N HIS A 139 -4.10 -27.45 -3.72
CA HIS A 139 -3.47 -26.17 -3.41
C HIS A 139 -2.67 -25.56 -4.56
N THR A 140 -1.83 -26.37 -5.24
CA THR A 140 -1.00 -25.88 -6.35
C THR A 140 -1.86 -25.46 -7.56
N THR A 141 -2.95 -26.17 -7.84
CA THR A 141 -3.88 -25.84 -8.92
C THR A 141 -4.60 -24.53 -8.60
N ALA A 142 -5.16 -24.42 -7.39
CA ALA A 142 -5.81 -23.20 -6.93
C ALA A 142 -4.84 -22.01 -6.91
N TYR A 143 -3.59 -22.22 -6.47
CA TYR A 143 -2.55 -21.18 -6.54
C TYR A 143 -2.37 -20.67 -7.96
N ASN A 144 -2.22 -21.58 -8.94
CA ASN A 144 -1.98 -21.18 -10.33
C ASN A 144 -3.17 -20.38 -10.92
N GLN A 145 -4.40 -20.74 -10.56
CA GLN A 145 -5.60 -20.01 -11.01
C GLN A 145 -5.67 -18.62 -10.41
N VAL A 146 -5.50 -18.50 -9.08
CA VAL A 146 -5.44 -17.22 -8.36
C VAL A 146 -4.30 -16.35 -8.91
N ALA A 147 -3.13 -16.96 -9.09
CA ALA A 147 -1.94 -16.31 -9.62
C ALA A 147 -2.18 -15.74 -11.02
N THR A 148 -2.77 -16.54 -11.91
CA THR A 148 -3.11 -16.10 -13.26
C THR A 148 -4.11 -14.95 -13.24
N PHE A 149 -5.13 -15.03 -12.38
CA PHE A 149 -6.11 -13.96 -12.22
C PHE A 149 -5.45 -12.64 -11.77
N TYR A 150 -4.65 -12.67 -10.71
CA TYR A 150 -4.02 -11.45 -10.18
C TYR A 150 -2.91 -10.90 -11.08
N LYS A 151 -2.19 -11.76 -11.82
CA LYS A 151 -1.27 -11.31 -12.87
C LYS A 151 -1.99 -10.55 -13.96
N ASN A 152 -3.11 -11.08 -14.43
CA ASN A 152 -3.92 -10.42 -15.46
C ASN A 152 -4.57 -9.12 -14.93
N LEU A 153 -4.96 -9.09 -13.66
CA LEU A 153 -5.52 -7.90 -13.02
C LEU A 153 -4.47 -6.79 -12.86
N SER A 154 -3.28 -7.15 -12.40
CA SER A 154 -2.25 -6.19 -12.00
C SER A 154 -1.25 -5.85 -13.09
N GLY A 155 -1.02 -6.78 -14.02
CA GLY A 155 0.07 -6.68 -14.99
C GLY A 155 1.45 -7.05 -14.43
N TYR A 156 1.56 -7.35 -13.12
CA TYR A 156 2.80 -7.68 -12.43
C TYR A 156 2.97 -9.18 -12.23
N ASP A 157 4.23 -9.62 -12.25
CA ASP A 157 4.62 -10.95 -11.82
C ASP A 157 4.80 -10.99 -10.29
N PHE A 158 4.77 -12.19 -9.71
CA PHE A 158 4.96 -12.45 -8.29
C PHE A 158 5.87 -13.66 -8.07
N ASP A 159 6.38 -13.82 -6.82
CA ASP A 159 7.26 -14.93 -6.48
C ASP A 159 6.55 -16.28 -6.61
N ALA A 160 6.91 -17.03 -7.66
CA ALA A 160 6.36 -18.37 -7.92
C ALA A 160 6.66 -19.39 -6.81
N LYS A 161 7.58 -19.11 -5.88
CA LYS A 161 7.86 -19.97 -4.72
C LYS A 161 6.69 -19.97 -3.72
N CYS A 162 5.81 -18.98 -3.77
CA CYS A 162 4.60 -18.92 -2.91
C CYS A 162 3.59 -20.04 -3.21
N LYS A 163 3.71 -20.76 -4.32
CA LYS A 163 2.90 -21.95 -4.61
C LYS A 163 3.14 -23.11 -3.64
N ASP A 164 4.21 -23.09 -2.86
CA ASP A 164 4.48 -24.12 -1.87
C ASP A 164 3.64 -23.89 -0.62
N ILE A 165 2.76 -24.83 -0.29
CA ILE A 165 1.88 -24.81 0.88
C ILE A 165 2.63 -24.59 2.20
N THR A 166 3.93 -24.94 2.23
CA THR A 166 4.80 -24.75 3.41
C THR A 166 5.48 -23.38 3.45
N ARG A 167 5.21 -22.51 2.48
CA ARG A 167 5.85 -21.19 2.38
C ARG A 167 5.57 -20.34 3.60
N LEU A 168 6.62 -19.72 4.15
CA LEU A 168 6.52 -18.67 5.17
C LEU A 168 6.39 -17.29 4.54
N CYS A 169 5.54 -16.50 5.15
CA CYS A 169 5.47 -15.06 4.97
C CYS A 169 6.10 -14.37 6.18
N PHE A 170 6.96 -13.40 5.97
CA PHE A 170 7.42 -12.54 7.06
C PHE A 170 6.28 -11.66 7.57
N VAL A 171 6.27 -11.39 8.87
CA VAL A 171 5.49 -10.28 9.41
C VAL A 171 6.06 -8.96 8.89
N SER A 172 5.27 -7.90 8.99
CA SER A 172 5.65 -6.55 8.56
C SER A 172 5.12 -5.51 9.54
N TYR A 173 5.31 -4.25 9.23
CA TYR A 173 4.60 -3.13 9.83
C TYR A 173 3.90 -2.36 8.73
N ASP A 174 2.57 -2.36 8.78
CA ASP A 174 1.72 -1.63 7.86
C ASP A 174 0.45 -1.17 8.59
N PRO A 175 0.42 0.09 9.08
CA PRO A 175 -0.76 0.61 9.77
C PRO A 175 -1.98 0.74 8.86
N GLU A 176 -1.78 0.78 7.53
CA GLU A 176 -2.83 0.86 6.50
C GLU A 176 -3.17 -0.50 5.89
N ILE A 177 -2.76 -1.60 6.53
CA ILE A 177 -3.12 -2.96 6.09
C ILE A 177 -4.60 -3.06 5.73
N TYR A 178 -4.88 -3.65 4.57
CA TYR A 178 -6.24 -3.94 4.16
C TYR A 178 -6.69 -5.30 4.70
N ILE A 179 -7.87 -5.36 5.32
CA ILE A 179 -8.50 -6.59 5.78
C ILE A 179 -9.98 -6.53 5.43
N ASN A 180 -10.45 -7.49 4.65
CA ASN A 180 -11.84 -7.64 4.23
C ASN A 180 -12.35 -9.04 4.58
N GLU A 181 -12.94 -9.20 5.74
CA GLU A 181 -13.48 -10.49 6.18
C GLU A 181 -14.66 -10.97 5.32
N SER A 182 -15.31 -10.03 4.61
CA SER A 182 -16.41 -10.28 3.67
C SER A 182 -15.94 -10.60 2.25
N ALA A 183 -14.61 -10.73 2.01
CA ALA A 183 -14.08 -11.07 0.71
C ALA A 183 -14.70 -12.36 0.18
N ILE A 184 -15.06 -12.35 -1.10
CA ILE A 184 -15.65 -13.49 -1.78
C ILE A 184 -14.59 -14.59 -1.93
N ILE A 185 -14.96 -15.83 -1.68
CA ILE A 185 -14.10 -16.99 -1.91
C ILE A 185 -13.81 -17.08 -3.40
N PHE A 186 -12.53 -17.23 -3.76
CA PHE A 186 -12.13 -17.53 -5.12
C PHE A 186 -12.37 -19.03 -5.35
N GLU A 187 -13.38 -19.33 -6.14
CA GLU A 187 -13.74 -20.71 -6.49
C GLU A 187 -12.90 -21.19 -7.67
N ASP A 188 -12.56 -22.49 -7.68
CA ASP A 188 -11.91 -23.11 -8.82
C ASP A 188 -12.80 -22.91 -10.07
N GLN A 189 -12.23 -22.29 -11.09
CA GLN A 189 -12.93 -22.04 -12.33
C GLN A 189 -12.64 -23.18 -13.31
N GLU A 190 -13.66 -23.94 -13.71
CA GLU A 190 -13.55 -24.91 -14.80
C GLU A 190 -13.40 -24.24 -16.17
N GLU A 191 -13.81 -22.98 -16.29
CA GLU A 191 -13.63 -22.13 -17.47
C GLU A 191 -12.98 -20.80 -17.10
N ALA A 192 -12.15 -20.27 -18.00
CA ALA A 192 -11.50 -18.97 -17.81
C ALA A 192 -12.57 -17.89 -17.57
N ILE A 193 -12.58 -17.27 -16.39
CA ILE A 193 -13.38 -16.07 -16.14
C ILE A 193 -13.06 -15.09 -17.27
N PRO A 194 -14.08 -14.54 -17.97
CA PRO A 194 -13.83 -13.40 -18.85
C PRO A 194 -13.33 -12.27 -17.96
N LEU A 195 -12.02 -12.06 -17.96
CA LEU A 195 -11.41 -10.94 -17.27
C LEU A 195 -12.15 -9.68 -17.70
N PRO A 196 -12.49 -8.76 -16.79
CA PRO A 196 -12.72 -7.41 -17.20
C PRO A 196 -11.47 -7.06 -18.01
N LYS A 197 -11.62 -6.90 -19.31
CA LYS A 197 -10.54 -6.37 -20.14
C LYS A 197 -10.19 -5.05 -19.48
N VAL A 198 -9.09 -5.02 -18.74
CA VAL A 198 -8.41 -3.76 -18.50
C VAL A 198 -8.12 -3.31 -19.92
N GLN A 199 -8.95 -2.40 -20.43
CA GLN A 199 -8.58 -1.67 -21.61
C GLN A 199 -7.22 -1.10 -21.21
N LYS A 200 -6.16 -1.64 -21.84
CA LYS A 200 -4.92 -0.91 -21.94
C LYS A 200 -5.37 0.46 -22.39
N VAL A 201 -5.43 1.39 -21.47
CA VAL A 201 -5.59 2.79 -21.83
C VAL A 201 -4.35 3.01 -22.68
N GLU A 202 -4.58 3.04 -24.02
CA GLU A 202 -3.56 3.54 -24.91
C GLU A 202 -3.12 4.84 -24.27
N THR A 203 -1.84 4.97 -24.06
CA THR A 203 -1.19 6.17 -23.59
C THR A 203 -1.49 7.29 -24.57
N THR A 204 -2.72 7.79 -24.53
CA THR A 204 -3.00 9.15 -24.92
C THR A 204 -2.22 9.98 -23.91
N SER A 205 -1.29 10.78 -24.43
CA SER A 205 -0.44 11.71 -23.70
C SER A 205 -1.07 12.11 -22.37
N PHE A 206 -0.56 11.54 -21.27
CA PHE A 206 -0.93 11.95 -19.94
C PHE A 206 -0.50 13.41 -19.83
N GLU A 207 -1.46 14.31 -19.77
CA GLU A 207 -1.25 15.56 -19.07
C GLU A 207 -0.73 15.15 -17.68
N ALA A 208 0.48 15.62 -17.33
CA ALA A 208 1.20 15.23 -16.14
C ALA A 208 0.26 15.24 -14.93
N THR A 209 -0.13 14.07 -14.45
CA THR A 209 -0.94 13.96 -13.23
C THR A 209 -0.01 14.39 -12.11
N ASP A 210 -0.34 15.50 -11.44
CA ASP A 210 0.45 16.01 -10.31
C ASP A 210 0.81 14.85 -9.37
N THR A 211 2.08 14.67 -9.12
CA THR A 211 2.56 13.68 -8.13
C THR A 211 2.02 14.04 -6.75
N LEU A 212 2.06 13.12 -5.79
CA LEU A 212 1.64 13.43 -4.42
C LEU A 212 2.51 14.55 -3.82
N LEU A 213 3.79 14.62 -4.21
CA LEU A 213 4.72 15.69 -3.83
C LEU A 213 4.30 17.04 -4.44
N ASP A 214 3.87 17.09 -5.70
CA ASP A 214 3.38 18.31 -6.33
C ASP A 214 2.08 18.81 -5.67
N LYS A 215 1.19 17.90 -5.30
CA LYS A 215 -0.02 18.24 -4.52
C LYS A 215 0.34 18.80 -3.14
N CYS A 216 1.34 18.20 -2.48
CA CYS A 216 1.85 18.66 -1.20
C CYS A 216 2.51 20.05 -1.34
N LEU A 217 3.27 20.29 -2.42
CA LEU A 217 3.86 21.58 -2.73
C LEU A 217 2.77 22.64 -2.88
N LYS A 218 1.79 22.41 -3.75
CA LYS A 218 0.65 23.33 -3.94
C LYS A 218 -0.12 23.62 -2.64
N PHE A 219 -0.28 22.61 -1.78
CA PHE A 219 -0.89 22.79 -0.47
C PHE A 219 -0.04 23.67 0.46
N THR A 220 1.28 23.52 0.39
CA THR A 220 2.24 24.31 1.18
C THR A 220 2.26 25.77 0.70
N GLU A 221 2.30 25.98 -0.62
CA GLU A 221 2.30 27.32 -1.25
C GLU A 221 1.06 28.16 -0.94
N GLN A 222 -0.06 27.54 -0.58
CA GLN A 222 -1.25 28.25 -0.09
C GLN A 222 -1.04 28.92 1.29
N LYS A 223 -0.04 28.47 2.05
CA LYS A 223 0.23 28.95 3.40
C LYS A 223 1.51 29.79 3.49
N GLU A 224 2.49 29.45 2.70
CA GLU A 224 3.82 30.03 2.77
C GLU A 224 4.43 30.06 1.37
N GLN A 225 5.31 31.05 1.09
CA GLN A 225 5.99 31.17 -0.19
C GLN A 225 7.50 30.91 -0.03
N TYR A 226 8.09 30.23 -1.02
CA TYR A 226 9.51 30.02 -1.09
C TYR A 226 10.22 31.30 -1.55
N THR A 227 10.75 32.08 -0.61
CA THR A 227 11.39 33.39 -0.89
C THR A 227 12.71 33.55 -0.16
N ASN A 228 13.55 34.47 -0.60
CA ASN A 228 14.78 34.82 0.10
C ASN A 228 14.49 35.23 1.55
N GLY A 229 15.21 34.61 2.50
CA GLY A 229 15.01 34.79 3.94
C GLY A 229 13.98 33.89 4.58
N ASN A 230 13.20 33.15 3.77
CA ASN A 230 12.18 32.20 4.26
C ASN A 230 12.37 30.74 3.76
N ARG A 231 13.45 30.46 3.03
CA ARG A 231 13.69 29.18 2.36
C ARG A 231 13.66 28.00 3.35
N ASN A 232 14.37 28.11 4.47
CA ASN A 232 14.42 27.06 5.48
C ASN A 232 13.06 26.78 6.13
N ASN A 233 12.28 27.83 6.46
CA ASN A 233 10.94 27.69 7.02
C ASN A 233 10.00 27.03 6.03
N PHE A 234 10.06 27.42 4.75
CA PHE A 234 9.27 26.81 3.70
C PHE A 234 9.58 25.33 3.55
N ILE A 235 10.86 24.94 3.47
CA ILE A 235 11.29 23.52 3.38
C ILE A 235 10.80 22.74 4.60
N HIS A 236 10.94 23.29 5.81
CA HIS A 236 10.45 22.65 7.03
C HIS A 236 8.92 22.48 7.01
N LEU A 237 8.16 23.48 6.56
CA LEU A 237 6.72 23.38 6.45
C LEU A 237 6.30 22.37 5.37
N PHE A 238 6.97 22.39 4.20
CA PHE A 238 6.75 21.42 3.15
C PHE A 238 7.00 19.98 3.63
N ALA A 239 8.12 19.74 4.30
CA ALA A 239 8.45 18.44 4.87
C ALA A 239 7.45 17.99 5.96
N SER A 240 6.98 18.93 6.78
CA SER A 240 5.92 18.68 7.76
C SER A 240 4.60 18.28 7.10
N ASN A 241 4.24 18.94 6.01
CA ASN A 241 3.06 18.58 5.24
C ASN A 241 3.26 17.24 4.52
N ALA A 242 4.43 17.00 3.90
CA ALA A 242 4.78 15.74 3.26
C ALA A 242 4.65 14.55 4.23
N ASN A 243 5.14 14.69 5.46
CA ASN A 243 4.96 13.71 6.51
C ASN A 243 3.46 13.43 6.78
N ARG A 244 2.63 14.47 6.90
CA ARG A 244 1.18 14.32 7.10
C ARG A 244 0.45 13.75 5.90
N PHE A 245 0.98 13.94 4.69
CA PHE A 245 0.47 13.33 3.45
C PHE A 245 0.89 11.86 3.31
N GLY A 246 1.74 11.34 4.21
CA GLY A 246 2.24 9.98 4.16
C GLY A 246 3.39 9.77 3.19
N ILE A 247 4.08 10.85 2.79
CA ILE A 247 5.28 10.79 1.97
C ILE A 247 6.47 10.49 2.89
N TYR A 248 7.35 9.60 2.50
CA TYR A 248 8.52 9.26 3.32
C TYR A 248 9.57 10.37 3.32
N GLU A 249 10.35 10.44 4.41
CA GLU A 249 11.41 11.42 4.60
C GLU A 249 12.42 11.43 3.44
N ALA A 250 12.79 10.24 2.94
CA ALA A 250 13.73 10.07 1.85
C ALA A 250 13.24 10.71 0.54
N ASP A 251 11.98 10.45 0.17
CA ASP A 251 11.38 10.98 -1.06
C ASP A 251 11.22 12.50 -0.95
N THR A 252 10.87 12.98 0.25
CA THR A 252 10.79 14.41 0.53
C THR A 252 12.14 15.08 0.45
N LEU A 253 13.20 14.43 0.95
CA LEU A 253 14.57 14.95 0.88
C LEU A 253 15.05 15.02 -0.57
N ASP A 254 14.87 13.95 -1.36
CA ASP A 254 15.24 13.89 -2.77
C ASP A 254 14.51 14.97 -3.57
N TYR A 255 13.22 15.12 -3.36
CA TYR A 255 12.42 16.18 -3.99
C TYR A 255 12.94 17.57 -3.63
N CYS A 256 13.25 17.82 -2.35
CA CYS A 256 13.73 19.12 -1.92
C CYS A 256 15.11 19.45 -2.48
N THR A 257 16.03 18.50 -2.53
CA THR A 257 17.38 18.71 -3.08
C THR A 257 17.35 18.93 -4.60
N THR A 258 16.36 18.35 -5.28
CA THR A 258 16.21 18.49 -6.74
C THR A 258 15.53 19.79 -7.14
N ASN A 259 14.54 20.27 -6.35
CA ASN A 259 13.64 21.34 -6.78
C ASN A 259 13.87 22.70 -6.10
N PHE A 260 14.72 22.78 -5.05
CA PHE A 260 14.95 24.03 -4.33
C PHE A 260 16.44 24.41 -4.31
N ASP A 261 16.72 25.69 -4.43
CA ASP A 261 18.06 26.28 -4.50
C ASP A 261 18.63 26.63 -3.11
N LEU A 262 18.46 25.75 -2.13
CA LEU A 262 19.01 25.88 -0.79
C LEU A 262 20.18 24.91 -0.59
N ASP A 263 21.11 25.23 0.31
CA ASP A 263 22.23 24.34 0.64
C ASP A 263 21.72 22.96 1.08
N GLU A 264 22.33 21.89 0.58
CA GLU A 264 21.89 20.52 0.81
C GLU A 264 21.89 20.16 2.33
N LYS A 265 22.83 20.68 3.09
CA LYS A 265 22.88 20.44 4.56
C LYS A 265 21.73 21.14 5.27
N GLU A 266 21.34 22.32 4.80
CA GLU A 266 20.19 23.05 5.35
C GLU A 266 18.87 22.37 4.97
N ILE A 267 18.72 21.90 3.73
CA ILE A 267 17.58 21.09 3.30
C ILE A 267 17.46 19.86 4.19
N LYS A 268 18.55 19.09 4.33
CA LYS A 268 18.57 17.88 5.12
C LYS A 268 18.20 18.13 6.58
N ALA A 269 18.76 19.18 7.19
CA ALA A 269 18.44 19.54 8.58
C ALA A 269 16.97 19.91 8.75
N SER A 270 16.39 20.68 7.80
CA SER A 270 14.99 21.10 7.82
C SER A 270 14.04 19.92 7.66
N VAL A 271 14.30 19.02 6.72
CA VAL A 271 13.49 17.81 6.46
C VAL A 271 13.56 16.88 7.67
N GLN A 272 14.76 16.55 8.16
CA GLN A 272 14.91 15.66 9.31
C GLN A 272 14.24 16.22 10.58
N SER A 273 14.36 17.53 10.81
CA SER A 273 13.70 18.19 11.93
C SER A 273 12.18 18.07 11.85
N ALA A 274 11.60 18.26 10.66
CA ALA A 274 10.16 18.16 10.44
C ALA A 274 9.64 16.73 10.74
N TYR A 275 10.29 15.71 10.21
CA TYR A 275 9.88 14.31 10.43
C TYR A 275 10.09 13.87 11.87
N LYS A 276 11.18 14.25 12.50
CA LYS A 276 11.45 13.95 13.91
C LYS A 276 10.39 14.55 14.83
N ASN A 277 10.04 15.82 14.61
CA ASN A 277 9.13 16.56 15.49
C ASN A 277 7.66 16.17 15.28
N GLN A 278 7.32 15.55 14.15
CA GLN A 278 5.95 15.21 13.75
C GLN A 278 5.79 13.74 13.38
N SER A 279 6.60 12.86 13.95
CA SER A 279 6.54 11.41 13.67
C SER A 279 5.16 10.79 13.97
N ALA A 280 4.43 11.33 14.96
CA ALA A 280 3.09 10.89 15.32
C ALA A 280 1.99 11.32 14.31
N ASP A 281 2.30 12.26 13.42
CA ASP A 281 1.37 12.81 12.43
C ASP A 281 1.54 12.18 11.03
N PHE A 282 2.34 11.14 10.89
CA PHE A 282 2.56 10.48 9.59
C PHE A 282 1.25 10.01 8.98
N ALA A 283 1.03 10.33 7.69
CA ALA A 283 -0.15 9.99 6.92
C ALA A 283 -1.51 10.54 7.45
N LYS A 284 -1.52 11.48 8.39
CA LYS A 284 -2.73 12.07 8.97
C LYS A 284 -3.67 12.72 7.94
N PHE A 285 -3.13 13.14 6.79
CA PHE A 285 -3.87 13.75 5.68
C PHE A 285 -3.95 12.86 4.45
N ALA A 286 -3.66 11.56 4.53
CA ALA A 286 -3.69 10.66 3.39
C ALA A 286 -5.05 10.67 2.66
N ASP A 287 -6.16 10.73 3.39
CA ASP A 287 -7.51 10.86 2.80
C ASP A 287 -7.72 12.18 2.05
N PHE A 288 -7.08 13.25 2.50
CA PHE A 288 -7.18 14.56 1.86
C PHE A 288 -6.37 14.61 0.57
N ALA A 289 -5.19 14.01 0.55
CA ALA A 289 -4.32 13.90 -0.61
C ALA A 289 -4.98 13.18 -1.80
N ASN A 290 -5.93 12.29 -1.51
CA ASN A 290 -6.61 11.44 -2.48
C ASN A 290 -7.93 12.01 -3.02
N ARG A 291 -8.40 13.17 -2.53
CA ARG A 291 -9.61 13.81 -3.07
C ARG A 291 -9.33 14.41 -4.44
N LYS A 292 -10.13 14.00 -5.45
CA LYS A 292 -10.13 14.68 -6.75
C LYS A 292 -10.48 16.16 -6.54
N PRO A 293 -9.84 17.10 -7.28
CA PRO A 293 -10.20 18.51 -7.19
C PRO A 293 -11.69 18.66 -7.48
N VAL A 294 -12.42 19.30 -6.57
CA VAL A 294 -13.82 19.66 -6.80
C VAL A 294 -13.81 20.67 -7.94
N GLN A 295 -14.34 20.29 -9.10
CA GLN A 295 -14.56 21.24 -10.18
C GLN A 295 -15.45 22.36 -9.63
N GLN A 296 -14.88 23.55 -9.48
CA GLN A 296 -15.66 24.75 -9.21
C GLN A 296 -16.63 24.91 -10.38
N LYS A 297 -17.92 24.65 -10.12
CA LYS A 297 -18.98 25.06 -11.04
C LYS A 297 -18.88 26.57 -11.17
N THR A 298 -18.36 27.04 -12.30
CA THR A 298 -18.45 28.42 -12.70
C THR A 298 -19.93 28.76 -12.74
N LEU A 299 -20.37 29.56 -11.78
CA LEU A 299 -21.67 30.22 -11.82
C LEU A 299 -21.65 31.15 -13.04
N SER A 300 -22.25 30.71 -14.14
CA SER A 300 -22.57 31.58 -15.27
C SER A 300 -23.45 32.69 -14.76
N LYS A 301 -22.91 33.91 -14.74
CA LYS A 301 -23.70 35.11 -14.52
C LYS A 301 -24.81 35.19 -15.58
N ALA A 302 -26.03 34.97 -15.17
CA ALA A 302 -27.19 35.26 -15.97
C ALA A 302 -27.23 36.77 -16.28
N LYS A 303 -26.94 37.11 -17.54
CA LYS A 303 -27.30 38.39 -18.10
C LYS A 303 -28.78 38.28 -18.51
N ASN A 304 -29.66 38.86 -17.75
CA ASN A 304 -30.99 39.32 -18.23
C ASN A 304 -31.45 40.40 -17.29
N GLY A 305 -31.15 41.64 -17.62
CA GLY A 305 -31.86 42.81 -17.14
C GLY A 305 -32.91 43.20 -18.19
N PRO A 306 -34.08 43.70 -17.78
CA PRO A 306 -35.18 44.05 -18.68
C PRO A 306 -34.86 45.29 -19.52
N PRO A 307 -35.52 45.49 -20.71
CA PRO A 307 -35.23 46.60 -21.60
C PRO A 307 -35.74 47.91 -21.07
N LEU A 308 -34.87 48.92 -21.12
CA LEU A 308 -35.22 50.33 -20.83
C LEU A 308 -36.18 50.87 -21.88
N HIS A 309 -37.39 51.29 -21.46
CA HIS A 309 -38.35 52.04 -22.24
C HIS A 309 -37.76 53.42 -22.64
N LYS A 310 -37.71 53.67 -23.92
CA LYS A 310 -37.51 55.01 -24.47
C LYS A 310 -38.79 55.79 -24.28
N ASN A 311 -38.82 56.79 -23.45
CA ASN A 311 -39.83 57.85 -23.51
C ASN A 311 -39.35 58.91 -24.46
N THR A 312 -40.03 59.01 -25.59
CA THR A 312 -40.14 60.22 -26.43
C THR A 312 -41.23 61.09 -25.87
N SER A 313 -40.95 62.28 -25.49
CA SER A 313 -41.96 63.39 -25.39
C SER A 313 -41.38 64.58 -26.07
N LEU A 314 -42.21 65.01 -27.01
CA LEU A 314 -42.24 66.26 -27.71
C LEU A 314 -42.39 67.49 -26.75
N LEU A 315 -41.67 68.49 -26.99
CA LEU A 315 -41.89 69.93 -27.23
C LEU A 315 -40.57 70.61 -26.92
#